data_2baf73da45a34974a024cfc40dd99628
#
_entry.id   2baf73da45a34974a024cfc40dd99628
#
_cell.length_a   1.000
_cell.length_b   1.000
_cell.length_c   1.000
_cell.angle_alpha   90.00
_cell.angle_beta   90.00
_cell.angle_gamma   90.00
#
_symmetry.space_group_name_H-M   'P 1'
#
loop_
_entity.id
_entity.type
_entity.pdbx_description
1 polymer ?
#
loop_
_entity_poly.entity_id
_entity_poly.type
_entity_poly.pdbx_seq_one_letter_code
_entity_poly.pdbx_strand_id
1 'polypeptide(L)'
;MSFTVGPANSKKPEDSRPMFQLLRPKNADVEAGFTMIELMLALVIIGLVFGMAFEGYYTALPTMRANTGLQLLEAQLRQAREVAIDQRRYVQVTFQGTSELVAMIVGINGGANTQLYDYFLPEKMSYTLFTTTGDTPDGYCSGQTMAAVTYNCSGSTLPCTITFSSDGSVEDGQSGSDNGTIFIGIPGQTMTARAVTILSATGKIKGWHYTATGWN
;
A
#
# COMPACT_ATOMS: atom_id res chain seq x y z
N MET A 1 -61.97 -84.14 9.28
CA MET A 1 -63.03 -83.46 8.47
C MET A 1 -62.28 -82.79 7.26
N SER A 2 -62.60 -83.34 6.17
CA SER A 2 -62.05 -83.01 4.83
C SER A 2 -62.68 -81.70 4.31
N PHE A 3 -61.97 -80.85 3.62
CA PHE A 3 -62.49 -79.98 2.57
C PHE A 3 -61.41 -79.64 1.55
N THR A 4 -61.57 -80.23 0.41
CA THR A 4 -60.94 -80.01 -0.89
C THR A 4 -61.54 -78.77 -1.50
N VAL A 5 -60.75 -77.84 -2.07
CA VAL A 5 -61.21 -76.95 -3.13
C VAL A 5 -60.07 -76.74 -4.14
N GLY A 6 -60.48 -76.91 -5.40
CA GLY A 6 -59.67 -77.07 -6.57
C GLY A 6 -59.09 -75.79 -7.20
N PRO A 7 -58.57 -75.84 -8.41
CA PRO A 7 -57.57 -74.95 -8.96
C PRO A 7 -58.23 -73.71 -9.65
N ALA A 8 -57.72 -72.54 -9.42
CA ALA A 8 -58.07 -71.33 -10.17
C ALA A 8 -56.96 -70.86 -11.07
N ASN A 9 -57.22 -71.02 -12.29
CA ASN A 9 -56.85 -70.36 -13.53
C ASN A 9 -55.80 -69.26 -13.48
N SER A 10 -54.67 -69.54 -14.10
CA SER A 10 -53.61 -68.58 -14.39
C SER A 10 -54.01 -67.59 -15.47
N LYS A 11 -54.15 -66.32 -15.14
CA LYS A 11 -53.99 -65.23 -16.12
C LYS A 11 -52.59 -64.60 -15.94
N LYS A 12 -51.84 -64.75 -17.03
CA LYS A 12 -50.55 -64.07 -17.26
C LYS A 12 -50.77 -62.56 -17.24
N PRO A 13 -50.08 -61.77 -16.43
CA PRO A 13 -50.13 -60.32 -16.56
C PRO A 13 -49.24 -59.89 -17.72
N GLU A 14 -49.81 -59.12 -18.54
CA GLU A 14 -49.33 -58.36 -19.67
C GLU A 14 -48.08 -57.55 -19.33
N ASP A 15 -47.09 -57.64 -20.24
CA ASP A 15 -45.84 -56.94 -20.30
C ASP A 15 -46.07 -55.43 -20.28
N SER A 16 -46.15 -54.81 -19.09
CA SER A 16 -46.10 -53.39 -18.92
C SER A 16 -44.66 -52.91 -18.91
N ARG A 17 -44.09 -52.73 -20.08
CA ARG A 17 -42.84 -52.03 -20.26
C ARG A 17 -43.02 -50.57 -19.76
N PRO A 18 -42.19 -50.09 -18.83
CA PRO A 18 -42.34 -48.72 -18.38
C PRO A 18 -41.98 -47.76 -19.53
N MET A 19 -42.94 -46.94 -19.88
CA MET A 19 -42.87 -45.86 -20.88
C MET A 19 -41.92 -44.73 -20.50
N PHE A 20 -40.86 -45.06 -19.80
CA PHE A 20 -39.89 -44.07 -19.26
C PHE A 20 -38.51 -44.11 -19.96
N GLN A 21 -38.39 -44.76 -21.13
CA GLN A 21 -37.13 -44.84 -21.87
C GLN A 21 -37.04 -43.88 -23.08
N LEU A 22 -37.92 -42.90 -23.20
CA LEU A 22 -37.96 -41.98 -24.38
C LEU A 22 -37.50 -40.57 -24.14
N LEU A 23 -36.90 -40.24 -22.97
CA LEU A 23 -36.30 -38.93 -22.75
C LEU A 23 -34.85 -39.05 -22.23
N ARG A 24 -34.06 -39.83 -22.95
CA ARG A 24 -32.62 -39.67 -22.86
C ARG A 24 -32.26 -38.54 -23.82
N PRO A 25 -31.93 -37.32 -23.33
CA PRO A 25 -31.38 -36.29 -24.20
C PRO A 25 -30.08 -36.90 -24.73
N LYS A 26 -30.01 -37.03 -26.05
CA LYS A 26 -28.79 -37.34 -26.75
C LYS A 26 -27.92 -36.08 -26.68
N ASN A 27 -27.27 -35.90 -25.50
CA ASN A 27 -26.18 -34.97 -25.39
C ASN A 27 -25.07 -35.53 -26.28
N ALA A 28 -25.15 -35.18 -27.55
CA ALA A 28 -23.98 -35.19 -28.37
C ALA A 28 -23.10 -34.08 -27.79
N ASP A 29 -22.24 -34.45 -26.83
CA ASP A 29 -21.09 -33.68 -26.49
C ASP A 29 -20.25 -33.59 -27.76
N VAL A 30 -20.57 -32.57 -28.55
CA VAL A 30 -19.69 -32.16 -29.63
C VAL A 30 -18.50 -31.54 -28.92
N GLU A 31 -17.52 -32.35 -28.61
CA GLU A 31 -16.18 -31.87 -28.29
C GLU A 31 -15.65 -31.15 -29.53
N ALA A 32 -16.07 -29.89 -29.69
CA ALA A 32 -15.53 -29.00 -30.69
C ALA A 32 -14.12 -28.63 -30.27
N GLY A 33 -13.15 -29.39 -30.72
CA GLY A 33 -11.76 -29.02 -30.58
C GLY A 33 -11.50 -27.71 -31.31
N PHE A 34 -10.69 -26.83 -30.69
CA PHE A 34 -10.27 -25.58 -31.29
C PHE A 34 -9.51 -25.84 -32.61
N THR A 35 -9.86 -25.08 -33.62
CA THR A 35 -9.10 -25.11 -34.87
C THR A 35 -7.76 -24.43 -34.72
N MET A 36 -6.74 -24.88 -35.48
CA MET A 36 -5.43 -24.23 -35.50
C MET A 36 -5.51 -22.73 -35.78
N ILE A 37 -6.42 -22.31 -36.67
CA ILE A 37 -6.59 -20.90 -37.02
C ILE A 37 -7.22 -20.09 -35.90
N GLU A 38 -8.12 -20.67 -35.12
CA GLU A 38 -8.77 -20.01 -33.97
C GLU A 38 -7.77 -19.76 -32.86
N LEU A 39 -6.87 -20.73 -32.63
CA LEU A 39 -5.78 -20.61 -31.67
C LEU A 39 -4.78 -19.53 -32.10
N MET A 40 -4.43 -19.46 -33.37
CA MET A 40 -3.57 -18.39 -33.90
C MET A 40 -4.22 -17.02 -33.76
N LEU A 41 -5.53 -16.91 -34.08
CA LEU A 41 -6.26 -15.65 -33.92
C LEU A 41 -6.34 -15.22 -32.46
N ALA A 42 -6.62 -16.15 -31.54
CA ALA A 42 -6.65 -15.88 -30.12
C ALA A 42 -5.29 -15.37 -29.60
N LEU A 43 -4.18 -15.98 -30.01
CA LEU A 43 -2.83 -15.55 -29.64
C LEU A 43 -2.52 -14.14 -30.15
N VAL A 44 -2.94 -13.79 -31.36
CA VAL A 44 -2.75 -12.43 -31.90
C VAL A 44 -3.53 -11.39 -31.08
N ILE A 45 -4.80 -11.67 -30.76
CA ILE A 45 -5.62 -10.77 -29.95
C ILE A 45 -5.04 -10.61 -28.55
N ILE A 46 -4.64 -11.71 -27.90
CA ILE A 46 -3.98 -11.68 -26.59
C ILE A 46 -2.71 -10.85 -26.66
N GLY A 47 -1.88 -11.04 -27.66
CA GLY A 47 -0.63 -10.29 -27.85
C GLY A 47 -0.86 -8.77 -27.97
N LEU A 48 -1.88 -8.34 -28.71
CA LEU A 48 -2.26 -6.93 -28.85
C LEU A 48 -2.74 -6.33 -27.51
N VAL A 49 -3.61 -7.05 -26.81
CA VAL A 49 -4.13 -6.59 -25.51
C VAL A 49 -3.02 -6.50 -24.46
N PHE A 50 -2.13 -7.50 -24.40
CA PHE A 50 -0.98 -7.46 -23.51
C PHE A 50 -0.05 -6.29 -23.82
N GLY A 51 0.21 -6.00 -25.10
CA GLY A 51 1.06 -4.87 -25.49
C GLY A 51 0.54 -3.54 -24.97
N MET A 52 -0.75 -3.27 -25.09
CA MET A 52 -1.38 -2.04 -24.57
C MET A 52 -1.40 -1.98 -23.03
N ALA A 53 -1.70 -3.10 -22.38
CA ALA A 53 -1.77 -3.17 -20.93
C ALA A 53 -0.38 -2.96 -20.27
N PHE A 54 0.67 -3.41 -20.92
CA PHE A 54 2.03 -3.34 -20.42
C PHE A 54 2.54 -1.91 -20.31
N GLU A 55 2.28 -1.05 -21.29
CA GLU A 55 2.65 0.36 -21.26
C GLU A 55 1.95 1.11 -20.12
N GLY A 56 0.64 0.90 -19.94
CA GLY A 56 -0.13 1.50 -18.85
C GLY A 56 0.37 1.09 -17.46
N TYR A 57 0.82 -0.14 -17.30
CA TYR A 57 1.36 -0.65 -16.04
C TYR A 57 2.66 0.06 -15.64
N TYR A 58 3.62 0.20 -16.56
CA TYR A 58 4.89 0.85 -16.25
C TYR A 58 4.77 2.34 -15.93
N THR A 59 3.83 3.03 -16.53
CA THR A 59 3.57 4.45 -16.24
C THR A 59 2.89 4.67 -14.89
N ALA A 60 2.10 3.72 -14.41
CA ALA A 60 1.41 3.78 -13.11
C ALA A 60 2.29 3.40 -11.92
N LEU A 61 3.29 2.52 -12.11
CA LEU A 61 4.14 2.00 -11.04
C LEU A 61 4.82 3.06 -10.18
N PRO A 62 5.45 4.13 -10.75
CA PRO A 62 6.11 5.15 -9.95
C PRO A 62 5.16 5.86 -8.99
N THR A 63 3.96 6.19 -9.45
CA THR A 63 2.93 6.85 -8.65
C THR A 63 2.40 5.95 -7.53
N MET A 64 2.20 4.66 -7.81
CA MET A 64 1.80 3.68 -6.79
C MET A 64 2.87 3.53 -5.70
N ARG A 65 4.16 3.43 -6.08
CA ARG A 65 5.28 3.39 -5.13
C ARG A 65 5.32 4.64 -4.26
N ALA A 66 5.13 5.82 -4.86
CA ALA A 66 5.10 7.09 -4.14
C ALA A 66 3.97 7.14 -3.11
N ASN A 67 2.77 6.67 -3.48
CA ASN A 67 1.63 6.60 -2.55
C ASN A 67 1.90 5.62 -1.41
N THR A 68 2.44 4.44 -1.72
CA THR A 68 2.82 3.46 -0.70
C THR A 68 3.88 4.03 0.24
N GLY A 69 4.90 4.70 -0.30
CA GLY A 69 5.95 5.34 0.51
C GLY A 69 5.40 6.40 1.45
N LEU A 70 4.46 7.24 0.98
CA LEU A 70 3.79 8.23 1.80
C LEU A 70 3.02 7.57 2.96
N GLN A 71 2.16 6.59 2.66
CA GLN A 71 1.34 5.92 3.66
C GLN A 71 2.19 5.21 4.72
N LEU A 72 3.27 4.56 4.30
CA LEU A 72 4.18 3.87 5.20
C LEU A 72 4.94 4.88 6.09
N LEU A 73 5.46 5.98 5.51
CA LEU A 73 6.13 7.03 6.28
C LEU A 73 5.19 7.64 7.34
N GLU A 74 3.95 7.97 6.95
CA GLU A 74 2.94 8.43 7.91
C GLU A 74 2.66 7.42 9.02
N ALA A 75 2.53 6.14 8.66
CA ALA A 75 2.27 5.08 9.63
C ALA A 75 3.41 4.95 10.64
N GLN A 76 4.67 4.99 10.16
CA GLN A 76 5.85 4.91 11.03
C GLN A 76 5.94 6.11 11.97
N LEU A 77 5.69 7.32 11.47
CA LEU A 77 5.69 8.53 12.31
C LEU A 77 4.56 8.51 13.34
N ARG A 78 3.36 8.07 12.97
CA ARG A 78 2.25 7.89 13.91
C ARG A 78 2.57 6.84 14.97
N GLN A 79 3.19 5.73 14.58
CA GLN A 79 3.62 4.70 15.51
C GLN A 79 4.65 5.23 16.50
N ALA A 80 5.66 6.00 16.05
CA ALA A 80 6.65 6.63 16.93
C ALA A 80 5.98 7.54 17.96
N ARG A 81 5.02 8.37 17.51
CA ARG A 81 4.24 9.26 18.38
C ARG A 81 3.40 8.48 19.41
N GLU A 82 2.70 7.44 18.98
CA GLU A 82 1.89 6.58 19.87
C GLU A 82 2.74 5.90 20.93
N VAL A 83 3.90 5.37 20.55
CA VAL A 83 4.85 4.76 21.52
C VAL A 83 5.37 5.80 22.51
N ALA A 84 5.65 7.04 22.06
CA ALA A 84 6.09 8.11 22.97
C ALA A 84 5.04 8.43 24.03
N ILE A 85 3.77 8.51 23.64
CA ILE A 85 2.64 8.77 24.54
C ILE A 85 2.38 7.59 25.48
N ASP A 86 2.32 6.37 24.93
CA ASP A 86 1.99 5.14 25.67
C ASP A 86 3.04 4.83 26.74
N GLN A 87 4.31 4.91 26.36
CA GLN A 87 5.42 4.65 27.29
C GLN A 87 5.83 5.85 28.12
N ARG A 88 5.25 7.03 27.88
CA ARG A 88 5.62 8.30 28.50
C ARG A 88 7.12 8.59 28.41
N ARG A 89 7.67 8.36 27.22
CA ARG A 89 9.12 8.51 26.94
C ARG A 89 9.31 9.29 25.67
N TYR A 90 10.49 9.86 25.51
CA TYR A 90 10.89 10.46 24.26
C TYR A 90 11.19 9.37 23.23
N VAL A 91 10.68 9.55 22.02
CA VAL A 91 11.00 8.70 20.86
C VAL A 91 11.67 9.57 19.81
N GLN A 92 12.91 9.25 19.52
CA GLN A 92 13.73 9.94 18.54
C GLN A 92 13.60 9.25 17.19
N VAL A 93 13.28 10.02 16.16
CA VAL A 93 13.20 9.55 14.78
C VAL A 93 14.26 10.26 13.95
N THR A 94 15.18 9.48 13.41
CA THR A 94 16.31 9.98 12.61
C THR A 94 16.12 9.59 11.15
N PHE A 95 16.10 10.59 10.29
CA PHE A 95 16.15 10.43 8.84
C PHE A 95 17.61 10.40 8.43
N GLN A 96 18.07 9.32 7.80
CA GLN A 96 19.47 9.19 7.41
C GLN A 96 19.62 8.56 6.02
N GLY A 97 20.83 8.74 5.46
CA GLY A 97 21.10 8.27 4.09
C GLY A 97 20.18 8.93 3.07
N THR A 98 19.72 8.17 2.12
CA THR A 98 18.80 8.64 1.07
C THR A 98 17.35 8.20 1.28
N SER A 99 17.12 7.17 2.10
CA SER A 99 15.81 6.51 2.19
C SER A 99 15.53 5.82 3.52
N GLU A 100 16.41 5.97 4.51
CA GLU A 100 16.33 5.26 5.78
C GLU A 100 15.72 6.13 6.88
N LEU A 101 14.88 5.54 7.72
CA LEU A 101 14.27 6.13 8.91
C LEU A 101 14.48 5.18 10.07
N VAL A 102 15.15 5.65 11.10
CA VAL A 102 15.41 4.88 12.34
C VAL A 102 14.68 5.52 13.50
N ALA A 103 13.87 4.76 14.21
CA ALA A 103 13.21 5.20 15.42
C ALA A 103 13.83 4.53 16.65
N MET A 104 14.09 5.34 17.68
CA MET A 104 14.69 4.89 18.95
C MET A 104 13.92 5.47 20.13
N ILE A 105 13.73 4.66 21.16
CA ILE A 105 13.24 5.11 22.45
C ILE A 105 14.44 5.65 23.23
N VAL A 106 14.36 6.88 23.66
CA VAL A 106 15.45 7.53 24.41
C VAL A 106 15.60 6.91 25.80
N GLY A 107 16.82 6.57 26.17
CA GLY A 107 17.14 6.01 27.50
C GLY A 107 16.85 6.99 28.64
N ILE A 108 16.39 6.47 29.78
CA ILE A 108 16.13 7.26 31.01
C ILE A 108 17.45 7.46 31.74
N ASN A 109 17.69 8.68 32.27
CA ASN A 109 18.84 9.01 33.07
C ASN A 109 20.22 8.67 32.44
N GLY A 110 20.34 8.88 31.11
CA GLY A 110 21.59 8.55 30.43
C GLY A 110 21.75 7.07 30.06
N GLY A 111 20.70 6.27 30.22
CA GLY A 111 20.68 4.89 29.75
C GLY A 111 20.78 4.81 28.24
N ALA A 112 21.12 3.63 27.72
CA ALA A 112 21.19 3.40 26.28
C ALA A 112 19.83 3.57 25.60
N ASN A 113 19.82 4.15 24.41
CA ASN A 113 18.64 4.20 23.55
C ASN A 113 18.28 2.78 23.08
N THR A 114 17.00 2.50 22.98
CA THR A 114 16.50 1.22 22.47
C THR A 114 15.91 1.44 21.09
N GLN A 115 16.44 0.73 20.10
CA GLN A 115 15.89 0.79 18.75
C GLN A 115 14.47 0.22 18.73
N LEU A 116 13.54 0.99 18.20
CA LEU A 116 12.15 0.61 18.05
C LEU A 116 11.93 -0.10 16.71
N TYR A 117 12.36 0.53 15.64
CA TYR A 117 12.35 -0.03 14.29
C TYR A 117 13.32 0.71 13.38
N ASP A 118 13.61 0.07 12.28
CA ASP A 118 14.35 0.59 11.14
C ASP A 118 13.52 0.39 9.89
N TYR A 119 13.35 1.44 9.10
CA TYR A 119 12.47 1.44 7.94
C TYR A 119 13.14 2.10 6.75
N PHE A 120 13.00 1.47 5.58
CA PHE A 120 13.47 1.99 4.31
C PHE A 120 12.29 2.38 3.41
N LEU A 121 12.39 3.53 2.77
CA LEU A 121 11.45 3.91 1.72
C LEU A 121 11.41 2.86 0.61
N PRO A 122 10.28 2.70 -0.11
CA PRO A 122 10.20 1.79 -1.24
C PRO A 122 11.29 2.03 -2.28
N GLU A 123 11.60 0.98 -3.05
CA GLU A 123 12.63 1.01 -4.09
C GLU A 123 12.55 2.26 -5.00
N LYS A 124 13.69 2.89 -5.25
CA LYS A 124 13.86 4.12 -6.03
C LYS A 124 13.32 5.40 -5.38
N MET A 125 12.69 5.32 -4.23
CA MET A 125 12.28 6.51 -3.48
C MET A 125 13.41 7.02 -2.60
N SER A 126 13.44 8.33 -2.42
CA SER A 126 14.41 8.98 -1.55
C SER A 126 13.83 10.24 -0.91
N TYR A 127 14.49 10.73 0.12
CA TYR A 127 14.28 12.09 0.62
C TYR A 127 14.79 13.05 -0.44
N THR A 128 13.89 13.72 -1.14
CA THR A 128 14.22 14.55 -2.29
C THR A 128 13.34 15.79 -2.32
N LEU A 129 13.98 16.95 -2.39
CA LEU A 129 13.28 18.20 -2.65
C LEU A 129 13.04 18.36 -4.15
N PHE A 130 11.80 18.62 -4.51
CA PHE A 130 11.42 18.97 -5.88
C PHE A 130 11.26 20.51 -5.97
N THR A 131 12.23 21.18 -6.52
CA THR A 131 12.25 22.66 -6.61
C THR A 131 11.07 23.23 -7.39
N THR A 132 10.44 22.43 -8.24
CA THR A 132 9.30 22.86 -9.06
C THR A 132 7.94 22.74 -8.35
N THR A 133 7.86 22.05 -7.22
CA THR A 133 6.59 21.78 -6.52
C THR A 133 6.22 22.88 -5.53
N GLY A 134 7.20 23.70 -5.13
CA GLY A 134 7.00 24.70 -4.06
C GLY A 134 6.73 24.05 -2.70
N ASP A 135 6.32 24.89 -1.73
CA ASP A 135 5.96 24.43 -0.39
C ASP A 135 4.56 23.80 -0.36
N THR A 136 4.31 22.99 0.67
CA THR A 136 2.98 22.43 0.96
C THR A 136 2.02 23.54 1.41
N PRO A 137 0.70 23.33 1.26
CA PRO A 137 -0.30 24.34 1.70
C PRO A 137 -0.23 24.72 3.19
N ASP A 138 0.36 23.86 4.03
CA ASP A 138 0.57 24.17 5.45
C ASP A 138 1.64 25.26 5.65
N GLY A 139 2.50 25.52 4.67
CA GLY A 139 3.49 26.60 4.69
C GLY A 139 4.65 26.40 5.67
N TYR A 140 4.94 25.18 6.08
CA TYR A 140 5.95 24.91 7.13
C TYR A 140 7.40 25.02 6.65
N CYS A 141 7.64 25.18 5.36
CA CYS A 141 8.95 25.51 4.80
C CYS A 141 9.14 27.03 4.63
N SER A 142 8.11 27.83 4.90
CA SER A 142 8.13 29.28 4.67
C SER A 142 9.16 29.95 5.59
N GLY A 143 10.17 30.58 4.97
CA GLY A 143 11.23 31.28 5.71
C GLY A 143 12.46 30.44 6.07
N GLN A 144 12.46 29.15 5.77
CA GLN A 144 13.61 28.26 5.95
C GLN A 144 14.28 27.93 4.60
N THR A 145 15.51 27.48 4.64
CA THR A 145 16.16 26.90 3.46
C THR A 145 15.41 25.60 3.10
N MET A 146 14.79 25.57 1.92
CA MET A 146 14.09 24.38 1.47
C MET A 146 15.05 23.19 1.39
N ALA A 147 14.75 22.16 2.12
CA ALA A 147 15.48 20.90 2.18
C ALA A 147 14.54 19.72 1.98
N ALA A 148 15.07 18.54 1.72
CA ALA A 148 14.25 17.35 1.65
C ALA A 148 13.57 17.02 2.99
N VAL A 149 14.19 17.41 4.11
CA VAL A 149 13.64 17.37 5.46
C VAL A 149 13.90 18.75 6.08
N THR A 150 12.85 19.50 6.41
CA THR A 150 12.97 20.91 6.83
C THR A 150 13.13 21.11 8.33
N TYR A 151 13.10 20.06 9.12
CA TYR A 151 13.48 20.13 10.53
C TYR A 151 14.94 20.53 10.66
N ASN A 152 15.28 21.24 11.71
CA ASN A 152 16.57 21.85 11.99
C ASN A 152 17.81 20.91 11.81
N CYS A 153 17.95 20.48 10.58
CA CYS A 153 19.08 19.70 10.12
C CYS A 153 20.17 20.68 9.70
N SER A 154 21.27 20.70 10.39
CA SER A 154 22.43 21.56 10.10
C SER A 154 22.74 21.57 8.59
N GLY A 155 22.26 22.63 7.89
CA GLY A 155 22.61 22.90 6.51
C GLY A 155 21.93 22.01 5.46
N SER A 156 20.70 21.56 5.66
CA SER A 156 19.95 20.76 4.67
C SER A 156 20.56 19.36 4.37
N THR A 157 21.45 18.89 5.22
CA THR A 157 22.09 17.57 5.06
C THR A 157 21.56 16.57 6.07
N LEU A 158 21.28 15.35 5.60
CA LEU A 158 20.98 14.23 6.46
C LEU A 158 22.27 13.76 7.19
N PRO A 159 22.23 13.24 8.42
CA PRO A 159 21.03 12.85 9.16
C PRO A 159 20.28 14.01 9.82
N CYS A 160 18.97 13.89 9.87
CA CYS A 160 18.06 14.81 10.52
C CYS A 160 17.22 14.09 11.56
N THR A 161 17.03 14.67 12.73
CA THR A 161 16.37 14.01 13.85
C THR A 161 15.25 14.86 14.40
N ILE A 162 14.10 14.24 14.61
CA ILE A 162 12.98 14.80 15.37
C ILE A 162 12.72 13.94 16.60
N THR A 163 12.17 14.53 17.65
CA THR A 163 11.88 13.83 18.89
C THR A 163 10.41 14.01 19.26
N PHE A 164 9.67 12.93 19.36
CA PHE A 164 8.32 12.92 19.92
C PHE A 164 8.41 12.90 21.45
N SER A 165 7.76 13.89 22.06
CA SER A 165 7.64 13.99 23.52
C SER A 165 6.55 13.08 24.06
N SER A 166 6.55 12.86 25.36
CA SER A 166 5.56 12.02 26.05
C SER A 166 4.11 12.53 25.97
N ASP A 167 3.89 13.78 25.60
CA ASP A 167 2.58 14.38 25.34
C ASP A 167 2.16 14.29 23.86
N GLY A 168 3.06 13.77 23.01
CA GLY A 168 2.86 13.63 21.58
C GLY A 168 3.20 14.87 20.77
N SER A 169 3.75 15.92 21.35
CA SER A 169 4.35 17.04 20.64
C SER A 169 5.69 16.64 20.01
N VAL A 170 6.19 17.48 19.11
CA VAL A 170 7.47 17.22 18.44
C VAL A 170 8.46 18.33 18.77
N GLU A 171 9.66 17.94 19.13
CA GLU A 171 10.81 18.81 19.33
C GLU A 171 11.89 18.52 18.28
N ASP A 172 12.55 19.56 17.78
CA ASP A 172 13.59 19.46 16.75
C ASP A 172 15.00 19.16 17.30
N GLY A 173 15.11 18.95 18.60
CA GLY A 173 16.39 18.66 19.28
C GLY A 173 17.27 19.88 19.53
N GLN A 174 16.87 21.09 19.11
CA GLN A 174 17.64 22.33 19.29
C GLN A 174 16.96 23.42 20.11
N SER A 175 15.88 23.13 20.82
CA SER A 175 15.18 24.08 21.70
C SER A 175 13.93 24.77 21.15
N GLY A 176 13.34 24.26 20.10
CA GLY A 176 12.09 24.81 19.55
C GLY A 176 11.11 23.73 19.13
N SER A 177 9.83 24.04 19.18
CA SER A 177 8.80 23.25 18.53
C SER A 177 8.58 23.79 17.13
N ASP A 178 9.45 23.46 16.20
CA ASP A 178 9.30 23.90 14.81
C ASP A 178 8.50 22.92 14.00
N ASN A 179 7.51 23.45 13.28
CA ASN A 179 6.78 22.67 12.27
C ASN A 179 7.73 22.31 11.15
N GLY A 180 7.55 21.14 10.56
CA GLY A 180 8.43 20.72 9.49
C GLY A 180 7.73 19.91 8.42
N THR A 181 8.39 19.80 7.29
CA THR A 181 7.96 19.02 6.12
C THR A 181 9.05 18.05 5.72
N ILE A 182 8.64 16.85 5.37
CA ILE A 182 9.51 15.78 4.84
C ILE A 182 9.07 15.52 3.41
N PHE A 183 9.92 15.83 2.45
CA PHE A 183 9.66 15.55 1.03
C PHE A 183 10.27 14.22 0.62
N ILE A 184 9.48 13.39 -0.04
CA ILE A 184 9.89 12.10 -0.57
C ILE A 184 9.42 11.95 -2.02
N GLY A 185 10.13 11.12 -2.77
CA GLY A 185 9.74 10.79 -4.14
C GLY A 185 10.85 10.09 -4.92
N ILE A 186 10.60 9.87 -6.19
CA ILE A 186 11.60 9.31 -7.11
C ILE A 186 12.34 10.48 -7.77
N PRO A 187 13.66 10.59 -7.58
CA PRO A 187 14.45 11.68 -8.17
C PRO A 187 14.20 11.84 -9.66
N GLY A 188 13.99 13.07 -10.10
CA GLY A 188 13.71 13.38 -11.50
C GLY A 188 12.25 13.16 -11.97
N GLN A 189 11.36 12.65 -11.10
CA GLN A 189 9.95 12.41 -11.43
C GLN A 189 9.02 13.24 -10.54
N THR A 190 8.75 14.46 -10.91
CA THR A 190 7.94 15.42 -10.12
C THR A 190 6.55 14.89 -9.74
N MET A 191 5.90 14.11 -10.61
CA MET A 191 4.58 13.53 -10.33
C MET A 191 4.59 12.49 -9.21
N THR A 192 5.76 12.04 -8.78
CA THR A 192 5.95 11.16 -7.63
C THR A 192 6.20 11.92 -6.34
N ALA A 193 6.27 13.26 -6.38
CA ALA A 193 6.51 14.06 -5.19
C ALA A 193 5.39 13.86 -4.17
N ARG A 194 5.79 13.57 -2.95
CA ARG A 194 4.93 13.43 -1.77
C ARG A 194 5.57 14.18 -0.63
N ALA A 195 4.75 14.67 0.27
CA ALA A 195 5.25 15.35 1.45
C ALA A 195 4.47 14.93 2.70
N VAL A 196 5.16 14.90 3.82
CA VAL A 196 4.55 14.73 5.14
C VAL A 196 4.85 15.97 5.95
N THR A 197 3.81 16.62 6.44
CA THR A 197 3.93 17.78 7.35
C THR A 197 3.61 17.36 8.77
N ILE A 198 4.32 17.89 9.73
CA ILE A 198 4.07 17.65 11.16
C ILE A 198 3.93 19.00 11.85
N LEU A 199 2.79 19.19 12.50
CA LEU A 199 2.55 20.31 13.40
C LEU A 199 3.17 19.98 14.77
N SER A 200 4.27 20.61 15.13
CA SER A 200 5.06 20.24 16.31
C SER A 200 4.27 20.36 17.62
N ALA A 201 3.46 21.42 17.78
CA ALA A 201 2.68 21.63 18.99
C ALA A 201 1.73 20.47 19.39
N THR A 202 1.29 19.68 18.43
CA THR A 202 0.34 18.59 18.66
C THR A 202 0.82 17.24 18.12
N GLY A 203 1.94 17.22 17.40
CA GLY A 203 2.41 16.07 16.65
C GLY A 203 1.44 15.58 15.57
N LYS A 204 0.57 16.47 15.06
CA LYS A 204 -0.37 16.13 13.98
C LYS A 204 0.40 15.90 12.69
N ILE A 205 0.27 14.70 12.13
CA ILE A 205 0.93 14.26 10.91
C ILE A 205 -0.09 14.30 9.77
N LYS A 206 0.29 14.93 8.65
CA LYS A 206 -0.54 15.03 7.44
C LYS A 206 0.28 14.75 6.19
N GLY A 207 -0.23 13.89 5.33
CA GLY A 207 0.37 13.58 4.04
C GLY A 207 -0.21 14.43 2.92
N TRP A 208 0.63 14.71 1.93
CA TRP A 208 0.32 15.51 0.77
C TRP A 208 0.75 14.79 -0.51
N HIS A 209 -0.08 14.91 -1.54
CA HIS A 209 0.18 14.40 -2.87
C HIS A 209 0.39 15.54 -3.84
N TYR A 210 1.45 15.51 -4.62
CA TYR A 210 1.62 16.46 -5.70
C TYR A 210 0.92 15.98 -6.97
N THR A 211 0.14 16.88 -7.57
CA THR A 211 -0.57 16.65 -8.82
C THR A 211 -0.24 17.73 -9.83
N ALA A 212 -0.74 17.64 -11.06
CA ALA A 212 -0.57 18.69 -12.07
C ALA A 212 -1.12 20.07 -11.65
N THR A 213 -2.04 20.10 -10.66
CA THR A 213 -2.66 21.30 -10.13
C THR A 213 -2.03 21.82 -8.83
N GLY A 214 -1.04 21.09 -8.28
CA GLY A 214 -0.36 21.43 -7.04
C GLY A 214 -0.52 20.34 -5.96
N TRP A 215 -0.26 20.72 -4.71
CA TRP A 215 -0.41 19.87 -3.53
C TRP A 215 -1.88 19.70 -3.11
N ASN A 216 -2.28 18.45 -2.86
CA ASN A 216 -3.61 18.05 -2.38
C ASN A 216 -3.52 17.14 -1.16
#